data_c4eb3f246b7cfd14575190272b55fd7a
#
_entry.id   c4eb3f246b7cfd14575190272b55fd7a
#
_cell.length_a   1.000
_cell.length_b   1.000
_cell.length_c   1.000
_cell.angle_alpha   90.00
_cell.angle_beta   90.00
_cell.angle_gamma   90.00
#
_symmetry.space_group_name_H-M   'P 1'
#
loop_
_entity.id
_entity.type
_entity.pdbx_description
1 polymer ?
#
loop_
_entity_poly.entity_id
_entity_poly.type
_entity_poly.pdbx_seq_one_letter_code
_entity_poly.pdbx_strand_id
1 'polypeptide(L)'
;MTDPAATAWSDICTQPAPLPETLPEDPAARADGVRHLARQAVMALQGHLEHGDPAHPSFHRYEEPWVQWGGPNPDNVYLRAPVDPAATYRLWGDVSGVREAIISLVEGDMHLGAFGVWSETTLSELTVGDDGALEVWISPDEHGGNWLATDPGATQLLVRQYQVDWERDRIATLHL
;
A
#
# COMPACT_ATOMS: atom_id res chain seq x y z
N MET A 1 20.90 28.16 8.51
CA MET A 1 20.23 26.85 8.61
C MET A 1 19.25 26.81 7.45
N THR A 2 19.47 25.95 6.46
CA THR A 2 18.56 25.81 5.31
C THR A 2 17.28 25.13 5.80
N ASP A 3 16.15 25.66 5.37
CA ASP A 3 14.83 25.05 5.65
C ASP A 3 14.77 23.66 4.97
N PRO A 4 14.55 22.58 5.73
CA PRO A 4 14.49 21.23 5.16
C PRO A 4 13.39 21.07 4.10
N ALA A 5 12.25 21.74 4.27
CA ALA A 5 11.15 21.69 3.32
C ALA A 5 11.50 22.39 2.00
N ALA A 6 12.18 23.54 2.08
CA ALA A 6 12.67 24.25 0.89
C ALA A 6 13.75 23.44 0.15
N THR A 7 14.59 22.70 0.88
CA THR A 7 15.59 21.80 0.28
C THR A 7 14.89 20.64 -0.45
N ALA A 8 13.96 19.94 0.21
CA ALA A 8 13.21 18.86 -0.39
C ALA A 8 12.44 19.29 -1.65
N TRP A 9 11.80 20.46 -1.60
CA TRP A 9 11.13 21.04 -2.77
C TRP A 9 12.11 21.34 -3.92
N SER A 10 13.26 21.93 -3.60
CA SER A 10 14.31 22.17 -4.58
C SER A 10 14.80 20.88 -5.23
N ASP A 11 14.98 19.82 -4.44
CA ASP A 11 15.44 18.52 -4.94
C ASP A 11 14.42 17.90 -5.91
N ILE A 12 13.14 17.95 -5.59
CA ILE A 12 12.06 17.50 -6.49
C ILE A 12 12.08 18.27 -7.82
N CYS A 13 12.33 19.59 -7.77
CA CYS A 13 12.28 20.44 -8.95
C CYS A 13 13.55 20.43 -9.80
N THR A 14 14.71 20.15 -9.20
CA THR A 14 16.02 20.33 -9.84
C THR A 14 16.77 19.04 -10.11
N GLN A 15 16.39 17.93 -9.48
CA GLN A 15 16.92 16.60 -9.81
C GLN A 15 16.00 15.92 -10.83
N PRO A 16 16.12 16.19 -12.13
CA PRO A 16 15.44 15.39 -13.11
C PRO A 16 15.96 13.97 -12.95
N ALA A 17 15.07 13.03 -12.61
CA ALA A 17 15.43 11.63 -12.68
C ALA A 17 16.03 11.39 -14.07
N PRO A 18 17.28 10.91 -14.20
CA PRO A 18 17.84 10.65 -15.49
C PRO A 18 16.89 9.68 -16.21
N LEU A 19 16.47 10.03 -17.41
CA LEU A 19 15.70 9.11 -18.24
C LEU A 19 16.53 7.83 -18.35
N PRO A 20 16.03 6.70 -17.92
CA PRO A 20 16.80 5.47 -17.94
C PRO A 20 17.34 5.22 -19.35
N GLU A 21 18.61 4.91 -19.44
CA GLU A 21 19.25 4.50 -20.71
C GLU A 21 18.57 3.27 -21.31
N THR A 22 17.83 2.54 -20.47
CA THR A 22 17.02 1.36 -20.82
C THR A 22 15.72 1.68 -21.55
N LEU A 23 15.33 2.95 -21.72
CA LEU A 23 14.13 3.26 -22.50
C LEU A 23 14.32 2.85 -23.96
N PRO A 24 13.29 2.23 -24.58
CA PRO A 24 13.36 1.80 -25.97
C PRO A 24 13.75 2.92 -26.94
N GLU A 25 14.43 2.55 -28.02
CA GLU A 25 14.79 3.51 -29.08
C GLU A 25 13.60 3.90 -29.95
N ASP A 26 12.60 3.01 -30.08
CA ASP A 26 11.38 3.31 -30.82
C ASP A 26 10.65 4.50 -30.20
N PRO A 27 10.32 5.55 -30.99
CA PRO A 27 9.74 6.79 -30.45
C PRO A 27 8.40 6.59 -29.72
N ALA A 28 7.55 5.69 -30.16
CA ALA A 28 6.25 5.42 -29.52
C ALA A 28 6.45 4.71 -28.19
N ALA A 29 7.24 3.64 -28.16
CA ALA A 29 7.56 2.91 -26.95
C ALA A 29 8.34 3.79 -25.93
N ARG A 30 9.21 4.66 -26.42
CA ARG A 30 9.91 5.63 -25.57
C ARG A 30 8.95 6.64 -24.95
N ALA A 31 7.98 7.14 -25.70
CA ALA A 31 6.95 8.04 -25.18
C ALA A 31 6.09 7.37 -24.10
N ASP A 32 5.75 6.11 -24.28
CA ASP A 32 5.02 5.32 -23.27
C ASP A 32 5.86 5.08 -22.02
N GLY A 33 7.16 4.82 -22.17
CA GLY A 33 8.08 4.72 -21.05
C GLY A 33 8.20 6.01 -20.23
N VAL A 34 8.29 7.17 -20.90
CA VAL A 34 8.29 8.48 -20.21
C VAL A 34 6.95 8.71 -19.48
N ARG A 35 5.83 8.37 -20.11
CA ARG A 35 4.51 8.46 -19.48
C ARG A 35 4.41 7.56 -18.24
N HIS A 36 4.94 6.35 -18.32
CA HIS A 36 5.01 5.43 -17.18
C HIS A 36 5.80 6.03 -16.01
N LEU A 37 7.00 6.57 -16.27
CA LEU A 37 7.81 7.23 -15.23
C LEU A 37 7.08 8.42 -14.60
N ALA A 38 6.40 9.24 -15.40
CA ALA A 38 5.62 10.36 -14.87
C ALA A 38 4.48 9.89 -13.96
N ARG A 39 3.80 8.80 -14.31
CA ARG A 39 2.76 8.20 -13.46
C ARG A 39 3.31 7.65 -12.16
N GLN A 40 4.49 7.00 -12.19
CA GLN A 40 5.16 6.54 -10.97
C GLN A 40 5.51 7.71 -10.06
N ALA A 41 6.00 8.82 -10.60
CA ALA A 41 6.29 10.02 -9.80
C ALA A 41 5.02 10.60 -9.15
N VAL A 42 3.90 10.69 -9.88
CA VAL A 42 2.61 11.14 -9.34
C VAL A 42 2.13 10.24 -8.22
N MET A 43 2.19 8.92 -8.41
CA MET A 43 1.80 7.95 -7.39
C MET A 43 2.67 8.07 -6.13
N ALA A 44 3.98 8.19 -6.29
CA ALA A 44 4.90 8.33 -5.15
C ALA A 44 4.64 9.63 -4.38
N LEU A 45 4.44 10.75 -5.07
CA LEU A 45 4.08 12.03 -4.44
C LEU A 45 2.75 11.93 -3.69
N GLN A 46 1.72 11.37 -4.29
CA GLN A 46 0.43 11.19 -3.64
C GLN A 46 0.55 10.30 -2.40
N GLY A 47 1.23 9.17 -2.50
CA GLY A 47 1.43 8.25 -1.38
C GLY A 47 2.15 8.88 -0.19
N HIS A 48 3.15 9.74 -0.45
CA HIS A 48 3.89 10.38 0.63
C HIS A 48 3.25 11.68 1.16
N LEU A 49 2.58 12.46 0.32
CA LEU A 49 2.00 13.73 0.74
C LEU A 49 0.62 13.57 1.39
N GLU A 50 -0.22 12.71 0.82
CA GLU A 50 -1.62 12.56 1.25
C GLU A 50 -1.82 11.35 2.18
N HIS A 51 -0.97 10.33 2.06
CA HIS A 51 -1.12 9.06 2.76
C HIS A 51 0.14 8.65 3.55
N GLY A 52 1.08 9.57 3.79
CA GLY A 52 2.38 9.25 4.39
C GLY A 52 2.44 9.38 5.92
N ASP A 53 1.41 9.90 6.58
CA ASP A 53 1.42 10.15 8.03
C ASP A 53 0.87 8.93 8.82
N PRO A 54 1.72 8.21 9.57
CA PRO A 54 1.27 7.08 10.39
C PRO A 54 0.41 7.48 11.59
N ALA A 55 0.39 8.77 11.99
CA ALA A 55 -0.50 9.24 13.05
C ALA A 55 -1.94 9.45 12.54
N HIS A 56 -2.11 9.61 11.23
CA HIS A 56 -3.39 9.74 10.55
C HIS A 56 -3.44 8.84 9.32
N PRO A 57 -3.27 7.52 9.50
CA PRO A 57 -3.11 6.61 8.38
C PRO A 57 -4.37 6.56 7.52
N SER A 58 -4.18 6.46 6.25
CA SER A 58 -5.27 6.23 5.31
C SER A 58 -4.80 5.30 4.19
N PHE A 59 -5.70 4.46 3.71
CA PHE A 59 -5.40 3.57 2.61
C PHE A 59 -5.32 4.31 1.29
N HIS A 60 -4.32 3.96 0.50
CA HIS A 60 -4.24 4.31 -0.91
C HIS A 60 -3.99 3.06 -1.75
N ARG A 61 -4.42 3.12 -3.01
CA ARG A 61 -4.09 2.11 -4.01
C ARG A 61 -2.86 2.60 -4.76
N TYR A 62 -1.75 1.89 -4.63
CA TYR A 62 -0.53 2.24 -5.34
C TYR A 62 -0.38 1.46 -6.67
N GLU A 63 -1.29 0.55 -6.93
CA GLU A 63 -1.45 -0.13 -8.21
C GLU A 63 -2.85 0.11 -8.73
N GLU A 64 -2.90 0.80 -9.86
CA GLU A 64 -4.12 1.17 -10.56
C GLU A 64 -3.97 0.82 -12.05
N PRO A 65 -5.04 0.71 -12.83
CA PRO A 65 -4.93 0.43 -14.26
C PRO A 65 -4.04 1.39 -15.04
N TRP A 66 -3.87 2.60 -14.53
CA TRP A 66 -3.03 3.65 -15.12
C TRP A 66 -1.61 3.73 -14.50
N VAL A 67 -1.40 3.13 -13.33
CA VAL A 67 -0.09 3.00 -12.67
C VAL A 67 0.16 1.54 -12.38
N GLN A 68 0.99 0.92 -13.16
CA GLN A 68 1.37 -0.47 -13.00
C GLN A 68 2.83 -0.54 -12.60
N TRP A 69 3.08 -1.10 -11.43
CA TRP A 69 4.40 -1.26 -10.87
C TRP A 69 4.72 -2.75 -10.76
N GLY A 70 5.84 -3.17 -11.34
CA GLY A 70 6.37 -4.52 -11.14
C GLY A 70 5.55 -5.68 -11.71
N GLY A 71 4.51 -5.47 -12.49
CA GLY A 71 3.66 -6.53 -13.02
C GLY A 71 2.60 -6.97 -12.04
N PRO A 72 1.64 -6.09 -11.69
CA PRO A 72 0.57 -6.39 -10.75
C PRO A 72 -0.31 -7.54 -11.23
N ASN A 73 -0.84 -8.30 -10.27
CA ASN A 73 -1.85 -9.30 -10.57
C ASN A 73 -3.19 -8.58 -10.84
N PRO A 74 -3.79 -8.72 -12.05
CA PRO A 74 -5.04 -8.05 -12.40
C PRO A 74 -6.22 -8.50 -11.54
N ASP A 75 -6.14 -9.68 -10.90
CA ASP A 75 -7.18 -10.22 -10.03
C ASP A 75 -7.01 -9.80 -8.56
N ASN A 76 -6.14 -8.84 -8.30
CA ASN A 76 -5.90 -8.33 -6.95
C ASN A 76 -6.14 -6.82 -6.86
N VAL A 77 -6.66 -6.41 -5.69
CA VAL A 77 -6.66 -5.02 -5.27
C VAL A 77 -5.68 -4.86 -4.11
N TYR A 78 -4.77 -3.92 -4.25
CA TYR A 78 -3.73 -3.63 -3.26
C TYR A 78 -4.05 -2.32 -2.55
N LEU A 79 -4.16 -2.38 -1.22
CA LEU A 79 -4.29 -1.21 -0.35
C LEU A 79 -3.05 -1.12 0.52
N ARG A 80 -2.54 0.07 0.70
CA ARG A 80 -1.37 0.34 1.54
C ARG A 80 -1.63 1.53 2.45
N ALA A 81 -1.16 1.44 3.69
CA ALA A 81 -1.15 2.55 4.64
C ALA A 81 0.13 2.51 5.48
N PRO A 82 0.70 3.68 5.85
CA PRO A 82 1.82 3.74 6.76
C PRO A 82 1.39 3.37 8.17
N VAL A 83 2.29 2.74 8.93
CA VAL A 83 2.10 2.44 10.34
C VAL A 83 3.36 2.76 11.14
N ASP A 84 3.15 3.22 12.37
CA ASP A 84 4.19 3.27 13.41
C ASP A 84 4.08 1.98 14.22
N PRO A 85 5.13 1.14 14.28
CA PRO A 85 5.07 -0.14 14.98
C PRO A 85 4.84 0.00 16.50
N ALA A 86 5.09 1.17 17.08
CA ALA A 86 4.83 1.44 18.50
C ALA A 86 3.38 1.89 18.79
N ALA A 87 2.62 2.23 17.76
CA ALA A 87 1.24 2.66 17.90
C ALA A 87 0.24 1.49 17.86
N THR A 88 -1.00 1.77 18.26
CA THR A 88 -2.12 0.86 18.16
C THR A 88 -3.10 1.37 17.10
N TYR A 89 -3.44 0.50 16.15
CA TYR A 89 -4.41 0.81 15.10
C TYR A 89 -5.60 -0.15 15.16
N ARG A 90 -6.70 0.30 14.61
CA ARG A 90 -7.89 -0.49 14.38
C ARG A 90 -8.21 -0.54 12.91
N LEU A 91 -7.92 -1.66 12.26
CA LEU A 91 -8.42 -1.95 10.92
C LEU A 91 -9.85 -2.43 11.03
N TRP A 92 -10.78 -1.78 10.33
CA TRP A 92 -12.19 -2.15 10.39
C TRP A 92 -12.90 -1.87 9.06
N GLY A 93 -14.02 -2.52 8.85
CA GLY A 93 -14.84 -2.29 7.67
C GLY A 93 -15.78 -3.43 7.32
N ASP A 94 -16.30 -3.38 6.10
CA ASP A 94 -17.21 -4.38 5.53
C ASP A 94 -16.45 -5.26 4.54
N VAL A 95 -16.44 -6.56 4.83
CA VAL A 95 -15.85 -7.60 3.99
C VAL A 95 -16.89 -8.53 3.36
N SER A 96 -18.16 -8.12 3.37
CA SER A 96 -19.26 -8.90 2.78
C SER A 96 -19.00 -9.18 1.29
N GLY A 97 -18.95 -10.46 0.95
CA GLY A 97 -18.71 -10.90 -0.44
C GLY A 97 -17.27 -10.77 -0.93
N VAL A 98 -16.34 -10.42 -0.04
CA VAL A 98 -14.90 -10.51 -0.33
C VAL A 98 -14.50 -11.98 -0.40
N ARG A 99 -13.81 -12.36 -1.46
CA ARG A 99 -13.40 -13.75 -1.67
C ARG A 99 -12.31 -14.19 -0.70
N GLU A 100 -11.26 -13.41 -0.64
CA GLU A 100 -10.13 -13.59 0.27
C GLU A 100 -9.31 -12.30 0.32
N ALA A 101 -8.71 -12.05 1.47
CA ALA A 101 -7.76 -10.96 1.65
C ALA A 101 -6.57 -11.42 2.50
N ILE A 102 -5.40 -10.96 2.15
CA ILE A 102 -4.19 -11.13 2.96
C ILE A 102 -3.84 -9.76 3.56
N ILE A 103 -3.70 -9.73 4.87
CA ILE A 103 -3.36 -8.54 5.66
C ILE A 103 -1.96 -8.75 6.20
N SER A 104 -1.01 -7.92 5.77
CA SER A 104 0.41 -8.09 6.09
C SER A 104 1.00 -6.82 6.66
N LEU A 105 1.81 -6.94 7.71
CA LEU A 105 2.72 -5.90 8.17
C LEU A 105 4.09 -6.10 7.51
N VAL A 106 4.53 -5.12 6.76
CA VAL A 106 5.74 -5.21 5.96
C VAL A 106 6.77 -4.16 6.34
N GLU A 107 8.04 -4.47 6.06
CA GLU A 107 9.18 -3.59 6.34
C GLU A 107 9.09 -2.26 5.59
N GLY A 108 8.57 -2.26 4.38
CA GLY A 108 8.49 -1.08 3.54
C GLY A 108 8.33 -1.42 2.06
N ASP A 109 8.98 -0.63 1.23
CA ASP A 109 8.88 -0.76 -0.21
C ASP A 109 9.96 -1.66 -0.79
N MET A 110 9.55 -2.74 -1.47
CA MET A 110 10.46 -3.71 -2.10
C MET A 110 11.47 -3.06 -3.05
N HIS A 111 11.06 -2.03 -3.79
CA HIS A 111 11.95 -1.33 -4.73
C HIS A 111 13.03 -0.50 -4.02
N LEU A 112 12.91 -0.27 -2.72
CA LEU A 112 13.92 0.34 -1.87
C LEU A 112 14.76 -0.71 -1.10
N GLY A 113 14.53 -2.00 -1.37
CA GLY A 113 15.26 -3.09 -0.72
C GLY A 113 14.65 -3.57 0.60
N ALA A 114 13.45 -3.09 0.96
CA ALA A 114 12.73 -3.48 2.17
C ALA A 114 11.75 -4.62 1.85
N PHE A 115 12.16 -5.88 2.09
CA PHE A 115 11.41 -7.08 1.70
C PHE A 115 10.77 -7.82 2.88
N GLY A 116 11.00 -7.38 4.11
CA GLY A 116 10.54 -8.08 5.31
C GLY A 116 9.00 -8.11 5.39
N VAL A 117 8.45 -9.30 5.67
CA VAL A 117 7.07 -9.50 6.12
C VAL A 117 7.15 -9.93 7.57
N TRP A 118 6.65 -9.11 8.48
CA TRP A 118 6.80 -9.31 9.92
C TRP A 118 5.65 -10.09 10.53
N SER A 119 4.42 -9.78 10.13
CA SER A 119 3.27 -10.58 10.48
C SER A 119 2.23 -10.55 9.35
N GLU A 120 1.48 -11.62 9.23
CA GLU A 120 0.50 -11.79 8.16
C GLU A 120 -0.66 -12.66 8.65
N THR A 121 -1.85 -12.36 8.18
CA THR A 121 -3.05 -13.18 8.37
C THR A 121 -3.92 -13.13 7.12
N THR A 122 -4.80 -14.10 6.98
CA THR A 122 -5.77 -14.15 5.88
C THR A 122 -7.18 -13.89 6.41
N LEU A 123 -8.07 -13.40 5.56
CA LEU A 123 -9.47 -13.16 5.93
C LEU A 123 -10.14 -14.42 6.48
N SER A 124 -9.80 -15.58 5.92
CA SER A 124 -10.34 -16.87 6.33
C SER A 124 -9.89 -17.32 7.73
N GLU A 125 -8.84 -16.73 8.29
CA GLU A 125 -8.35 -16.99 9.65
C GLU A 125 -8.96 -16.04 10.69
N LEU A 126 -9.66 -15.00 10.25
CA LEU A 126 -10.22 -13.97 11.12
C LEU A 126 -11.69 -14.25 11.44
N THR A 127 -12.12 -13.79 12.60
CA THR A 127 -13.53 -13.76 12.96
C THR A 127 -14.18 -12.55 12.30
N VAL A 128 -15.19 -12.83 11.47
CA VAL A 128 -16.02 -11.82 10.79
C VAL A 128 -17.43 -11.91 11.36
N GLY A 129 -18.05 -10.77 11.58
CA GLY A 129 -19.45 -10.71 12.02
C GLY A 129 -20.42 -11.27 10.96
N ASP A 130 -21.60 -11.74 11.39
CA ASP A 130 -22.63 -12.26 10.49
C ASP A 130 -23.13 -11.23 9.47
N ASP A 131 -22.92 -9.95 9.77
CA ASP A 131 -23.23 -8.79 8.91
C ASP A 131 -22.07 -8.39 7.99
N GLY A 132 -20.97 -9.16 8.00
CA GLY A 132 -19.76 -8.88 7.23
C GLY A 132 -18.82 -7.87 7.87
N ALA A 133 -19.09 -7.42 9.11
CA ALA A 133 -18.21 -6.51 9.83
C ALA A 133 -16.90 -7.20 10.22
N LEU A 134 -15.78 -6.58 9.84
CA LEU A 134 -14.45 -6.98 10.27
C LEU A 134 -13.87 -5.92 11.21
N GLU A 135 -13.20 -6.39 12.25
CA GLU A 135 -12.34 -5.58 13.12
C GLU A 135 -11.06 -6.36 13.41
N VAL A 136 -9.91 -5.73 13.24
CA VAL A 136 -8.60 -6.29 13.56
C VAL A 136 -7.79 -5.23 14.29
N TRP A 137 -7.27 -5.58 15.46
CA TRP A 137 -6.34 -4.73 16.19
C TRP A 137 -4.91 -5.00 15.71
N ILE A 138 -4.15 -3.92 15.52
CA ILE A 138 -2.74 -3.96 15.09
C ILE A 138 -1.95 -3.22 16.15
N SER A 139 -1.12 -3.91 16.91
CA SER A 139 -0.43 -3.32 18.07
C SER A 139 0.75 -4.18 18.52
N PRO A 140 1.73 -3.60 19.26
CA PRO A 140 2.80 -4.38 19.87
C PRO A 140 2.30 -5.28 21.02
N ASP A 141 1.29 -4.83 21.74
CA ASP A 141 0.71 -5.59 22.86
C ASP A 141 -0.49 -6.38 22.38
N GLU A 142 -0.66 -7.61 22.92
CA GLU A 142 -1.78 -8.49 22.59
C GLU A 142 -3.13 -7.81 22.86
N HIS A 143 -4.04 -7.93 21.92
CA HIS A 143 -5.39 -7.43 22.00
C HIS A 143 -6.40 -8.56 21.87
N GLY A 144 -7.55 -8.43 22.54
CA GLY A 144 -8.64 -9.43 22.39
C GLY A 144 -9.27 -9.38 20.99
N GLY A 145 -9.79 -10.52 20.54
CA GLY A 145 -10.39 -10.67 19.22
C GLY A 145 -9.37 -10.90 18.11
N ASN A 146 -9.64 -10.40 16.93
CA ASN A 146 -8.66 -10.45 15.85
C ASN A 146 -7.51 -9.49 16.15
N TRP A 147 -6.31 -9.99 16.17
CA TRP A 147 -5.12 -9.20 16.48
C TRP A 147 -3.95 -9.59 15.59
N LEU A 148 -3.23 -8.59 15.11
CA LEU A 148 -2.01 -8.72 14.33
C LEU A 148 -0.87 -8.00 15.08
N ALA A 149 0.11 -8.75 15.55
CA ALA A 149 1.24 -8.21 16.29
C ALA A 149 2.12 -7.32 15.39
N THR A 150 2.49 -6.13 15.88
CA THR A 150 3.50 -5.32 15.22
C THR A 150 4.90 -5.78 15.60
N ASP A 151 5.85 -5.62 14.68
CA ASP A 151 7.29 -5.76 14.90
C ASP A 151 7.96 -4.40 14.73
N PRO A 152 9.01 -4.07 15.48
CA PRO A 152 9.71 -2.79 15.34
C PRO A 152 10.18 -2.44 13.92
N GLY A 153 10.31 -3.45 13.05
CA GLY A 153 10.66 -3.26 11.65
C GLY A 153 9.48 -3.01 10.72
N ALA A 154 8.24 -3.11 11.20
CA ALA A 154 7.05 -2.89 10.37
C ALA A 154 6.79 -1.39 10.17
N THR A 155 6.73 -0.94 8.93
CA THR A 155 6.44 0.46 8.62
C THR A 155 5.18 0.65 7.77
N GLN A 156 4.61 -0.44 7.25
CA GLN A 156 3.44 -0.38 6.39
C GLN A 156 2.50 -1.55 6.62
N LEU A 157 1.21 -1.25 6.54
CA LEU A 157 0.13 -2.22 6.42
C LEU A 157 -0.22 -2.39 4.94
N LEU A 158 -0.16 -3.62 4.46
CA LEU A 158 -0.53 -4.02 3.10
C LEU A 158 -1.75 -4.93 3.17
N VAL A 159 -2.80 -4.62 2.42
CA VAL A 159 -3.95 -5.49 2.23
C VAL A 159 -4.04 -5.88 0.76
N ARG A 160 -3.98 -7.18 0.48
CA ARG A 160 -4.15 -7.75 -0.86
C ARG A 160 -5.49 -8.46 -0.90
N GLN A 161 -6.42 -7.97 -1.71
CA GLN A 161 -7.74 -8.56 -1.89
C GLN A 161 -7.78 -9.32 -3.20
N TYR A 162 -8.18 -10.58 -3.15
CA TYR A 162 -8.22 -11.49 -4.29
C TYR A 162 -9.62 -11.62 -4.84
N GLN A 163 -9.73 -11.57 -6.15
CA GLN A 163 -10.97 -11.76 -6.88
C GLN A 163 -10.80 -12.91 -7.87
N VAL A 164 -11.77 -13.80 -7.89
CA VAL A 164 -11.82 -14.93 -8.83
C VAL A 164 -12.97 -14.75 -9.81
N ASP A 165 -14.03 -14.10 -9.37
CA ASP A 165 -15.22 -13.79 -10.15
C ASP A 165 -15.53 -12.30 -10.00
N TRP A 166 -15.09 -11.48 -10.96
CA TRP A 166 -15.27 -10.03 -10.95
C TRP A 166 -16.73 -9.56 -10.99
N GLU A 167 -17.68 -10.45 -11.32
CA GLU A 167 -19.12 -10.13 -11.28
C GLU A 167 -19.72 -10.33 -9.89
N ARG A 168 -19.15 -11.20 -9.09
CA ARG A 168 -19.69 -11.64 -7.80
C ARG A 168 -18.85 -11.23 -6.61
N ASP A 169 -17.52 -11.35 -6.73
CA ASP A 169 -16.60 -11.01 -5.65
C ASP A 169 -16.57 -9.49 -5.45
N ARG A 170 -16.57 -9.08 -4.21
CA ARG A 170 -16.56 -7.67 -3.84
C ARG A 170 -15.19 -7.26 -3.32
N ILE A 171 -14.93 -5.96 -3.43
CA ILE A 171 -13.77 -5.31 -2.80
C ILE A 171 -14.25 -4.79 -1.45
N ALA A 172 -13.49 -5.09 -0.39
CA ALA A 172 -13.78 -4.60 0.96
C ALA A 172 -13.70 -3.07 1.03
N THR A 173 -14.57 -2.50 1.83
CA THR A 173 -14.44 -1.12 2.28
C THR A 173 -13.76 -1.13 3.64
N LEU A 174 -12.46 -0.79 3.67
CA LEU A 174 -11.62 -0.85 4.86
C LEU A 174 -11.18 0.54 5.30
N HIS A 175 -11.06 0.71 6.60
CA HIS A 175 -10.58 1.90 7.29
C HIS A 175 -9.50 1.52 8.31
N LEU A 176 -8.60 2.47 8.57
CA LEU A 176 -7.54 2.32 9.56
C LEU A 176 -7.55 3.53 10.51
#